data_398fe057180c5a6872ebd5a60ef70e42
#
_entry.id   398fe057180c5a6872ebd5a60ef70e42
#
_cell.length_a   1.000
_cell.length_b   1.000
_cell.length_c   1.000
_cell.angle_alpha   90.00
_cell.angle_beta   90.00
_cell.angle_gamma   90.00
#
_symmetry.space_group_name_H-M   'P 1'
#
loop_
_entity.id
_entity.type
_entity.pdbx_description
1 polymer ?
#
loop_
_entity_poly.entity_id
_entity_poly.type
_entity_poly.pdbx_seq_one_letter_code
_entity_poly.pdbx_strand_id
1 'polypeptide(L)'
;ARNSGKLGVCCSTTGPGATNMITGVASAYENNVPMLVITAQTAISTFGKGAIEDSSCTGVNTVGLYSHCTRYNTLISHIDQFEHKLAAAIMSAMGSPAGPAHISVPRDVMAMDNLISQTHYQLDNLLDRPALIDDHAVDQLFYELSAAKNPVFLIGDEACDAIGSIL
;
A
#
# COMPACT_ATOMS: atom_id res chain seq x y z
N ALA A 1 7.19 6.94 6.53
CA ALA A 1 7.02 5.49 6.66
C ALA A 1 8.32 4.85 7.15
N ARG A 2 9.38 4.82 6.34
CA ARG A 2 10.62 4.06 6.62
C ARG A 2 11.19 4.26 8.05
N ASN A 3 11.25 5.50 8.54
CA ASN A 3 11.85 5.79 9.86
C ASN A 3 10.87 5.66 11.04
N SER A 4 9.58 5.57 10.76
CA SER A 4 8.54 5.54 11.81
C SER A 4 7.82 4.22 11.92
N GLY A 5 8.06 3.27 11.01
CA GLY A 5 7.31 2.03 10.90
C GLY A 5 5.81 2.20 10.59
N LYS A 6 5.37 3.45 10.32
CA LYS A 6 3.96 3.76 10.08
C LYS A 6 3.68 3.92 8.60
N LEU A 7 2.42 3.71 8.21
CA LEU A 7 1.95 3.97 6.84
C LEU A 7 2.21 5.44 6.46
N GLY A 8 2.91 5.67 5.36
CA GLY A 8 3.02 7.00 4.75
C GLY A 8 1.80 7.28 3.89
N VAL A 9 1.32 8.52 3.86
CA VAL A 9 0.20 8.92 2.99
C VAL A 9 0.62 10.11 2.15
N CYS A 10 0.38 10.05 0.84
CA CYS A 10 0.58 11.17 -0.06
C CYS A 10 -0.62 11.34 -0.99
N CYS A 11 -0.94 12.59 -1.31
CA CYS A 11 -2.04 12.95 -2.18
C CYS A 11 -1.57 13.90 -3.29
N SER A 12 -2.18 13.78 -4.46
CA SER A 12 -1.96 14.75 -5.55
C SER A 12 -3.21 14.99 -6.36
N THR A 13 -3.18 16.08 -7.13
CA THR A 13 -4.15 16.33 -8.19
C THR A 13 -3.99 15.31 -9.32
N THR A 14 -4.92 15.35 -10.27
CA THR A 14 -4.90 14.55 -11.50
C THR A 14 -3.75 14.96 -12.44
N GLY A 15 -3.54 14.23 -13.52
CA GLY A 15 -2.57 14.55 -14.57
C GLY A 15 -1.14 14.66 -14.08
N PRO A 16 -0.48 15.85 -14.27
CA PRO A 16 0.92 16.05 -13.90
C PRO A 16 1.19 15.81 -12.40
N GLY A 17 0.24 16.15 -11.53
CA GLY A 17 0.39 15.89 -10.09
C GLY A 17 0.55 14.41 -9.80
N ALA A 18 -0.28 13.58 -10.41
CA ALA A 18 -0.19 12.13 -10.27
C ALA A 18 1.10 11.57 -10.90
N THR A 19 1.45 11.97 -12.10
CA THR A 19 2.65 11.45 -12.79
C THR A 19 3.96 11.84 -12.11
N ASN A 20 4.03 13.04 -11.50
CA ASN A 20 5.22 13.49 -10.78
C ASN A 20 5.54 12.65 -9.52
N MET A 21 4.55 11.99 -8.94
CA MET A 21 4.78 11.12 -7.77
C MET A 21 5.36 9.75 -8.13
N ILE A 22 5.29 9.30 -9.38
CA ILE A 22 5.63 7.93 -9.79
C ILE A 22 7.05 7.55 -9.38
N THR A 23 8.03 8.44 -9.53
CA THR A 23 9.42 8.17 -9.15
C THR A 23 9.54 7.84 -7.65
N GLY A 24 8.88 8.62 -6.80
CA GLY A 24 8.88 8.37 -5.36
C GLY A 24 8.14 7.07 -4.99
N VAL A 25 7.03 6.80 -5.68
CA VAL A 25 6.25 5.56 -5.46
C VAL A 25 7.03 4.34 -5.93
N ALA A 26 7.69 4.38 -7.09
CA ALA A 26 8.54 3.30 -7.57
C ALA A 26 9.70 3.04 -6.59
N SER A 27 10.34 4.08 -6.06
CA SER A 27 11.35 3.94 -5.02
C SER A 27 10.80 3.28 -3.75
N ALA A 28 9.59 3.64 -3.33
CA ALA A 28 8.93 3.01 -2.18
C ALA A 28 8.60 1.53 -2.46
N TYR A 29 8.21 1.19 -3.70
CA TYR A 29 7.93 -0.18 -4.11
C TYR A 29 9.17 -1.07 -4.03
N GLU A 30 10.30 -0.62 -4.59
CA GLU A 30 11.57 -1.36 -4.57
C GLU A 30 12.14 -1.53 -3.16
N ASN A 31 11.85 -0.59 -2.27
CA ASN A 31 12.35 -0.61 -0.89
C ASN A 31 11.32 -1.15 0.12
N ASN A 32 10.22 -1.75 -0.31
CA ASN A 32 9.16 -2.29 0.54
C ASN A 32 8.62 -1.26 1.58
N VAL A 33 8.56 0.02 1.20
CA VAL A 33 8.11 1.09 2.10
C VAL A 33 6.59 1.22 2.04
N PRO A 34 5.85 1.02 3.14
CA PRO A 34 4.41 1.12 3.16
C PRO A 34 3.94 2.55 2.88
N MET A 35 3.13 2.71 1.82
CA MET A 35 2.64 4.02 1.39
C MET A 35 1.24 3.91 0.81
N LEU A 36 0.34 4.80 1.21
CA LEU A 36 -0.95 5.01 0.56
C LEU A 36 -0.86 6.24 -0.36
N VAL A 37 -1.06 6.02 -1.64
CA VAL A 37 -1.05 7.05 -2.68
C VAL A 37 -2.48 7.34 -3.10
N ILE A 38 -2.92 8.59 -2.94
CA ILE A 38 -4.26 9.02 -3.33
C ILE A 38 -4.10 10.05 -4.46
N THR A 39 -4.64 9.72 -5.64
CA THR A 39 -4.68 10.68 -6.75
C THR A 39 -6.10 11.12 -7.03
N ALA A 40 -6.28 12.40 -7.26
CA ALA A 40 -7.54 12.87 -7.81
C ALA A 40 -7.72 12.39 -9.26
N GLN A 41 -8.97 12.36 -9.72
CA GLN A 41 -9.35 12.08 -11.10
C GLN A 41 -10.43 13.06 -11.53
N THR A 42 -10.53 13.32 -12.82
CA THR A 42 -11.67 14.05 -13.41
C THR A 42 -12.99 13.32 -13.10
N ALA A 43 -14.11 14.01 -13.20
CA ALA A 43 -15.41 13.39 -12.97
C ALA A 43 -15.62 12.21 -13.95
N ILE A 44 -16.19 11.10 -13.48
CA ILE A 44 -16.43 9.90 -14.30
C ILE A 44 -17.24 10.23 -15.55
N SER A 45 -18.23 11.12 -15.39
CA SER A 45 -19.07 11.58 -16.50
C SER A 45 -18.33 12.30 -17.62
N THR A 46 -17.09 12.75 -17.38
CA THR A 46 -16.25 13.49 -18.34
C THR A 46 -15.14 12.66 -18.98
N PHE A 47 -14.98 11.40 -18.62
CA PHE A 47 -13.96 10.52 -19.17
C PHE A 47 -14.07 10.42 -20.70
N GLY A 48 -12.94 10.64 -21.40
CA GLY A 48 -12.87 10.62 -22.86
C GLY A 48 -13.56 11.77 -23.59
N LYS A 49 -14.01 12.81 -22.85
CA LYS A 49 -14.71 13.97 -23.43
C LYS A 49 -13.85 15.23 -23.47
N GLY A 50 -12.53 15.11 -23.37
CA GLY A 50 -11.60 16.24 -23.46
C GLY A 50 -11.56 17.11 -22.19
N ALA A 51 -11.85 16.54 -21.03
CA ALA A 51 -11.64 17.21 -19.74
C ALA A 51 -10.15 17.55 -19.56
N ILE A 52 -9.86 18.69 -18.95
CA ILE A 52 -8.48 19.07 -18.64
C ILE A 52 -7.88 18.02 -17.69
N GLU A 53 -6.68 17.56 -18.05
CA GLU A 53 -5.94 16.55 -17.25
C GLU A 53 -6.70 15.23 -17.07
N ASP A 54 -7.51 14.84 -18.06
CA ASP A 54 -8.17 13.52 -18.06
C ASP A 54 -7.11 12.42 -17.92
N SER A 55 -7.11 11.78 -16.78
CA SER A 55 -6.19 10.67 -16.45
C SER A 55 -6.92 9.33 -16.38
N SER A 56 -8.09 9.24 -17.03
CA SER A 56 -8.83 7.99 -17.22
C SER A 56 -8.13 7.06 -18.21
N CYS A 57 -8.69 5.88 -18.43
CA CYS A 57 -8.15 4.90 -19.38
C CYS A 57 -8.09 5.39 -20.83
N THR A 58 -8.80 6.46 -21.17
CA THR A 58 -8.80 7.11 -22.49
C THR A 58 -7.82 8.27 -22.62
N GLY A 59 -7.25 8.72 -21.51
CA GLY A 59 -6.21 9.74 -21.44
C GLY A 59 -4.88 9.16 -20.95
N VAL A 60 -4.17 9.93 -20.11
CA VAL A 60 -2.99 9.43 -19.39
C VAL A 60 -3.45 8.48 -18.31
N ASN A 61 -3.55 7.21 -18.60
CA ASN A 61 -4.08 6.20 -17.72
C ASN A 61 -3.29 6.08 -16.41
N THR A 62 -3.62 6.92 -15.42
CA THR A 62 -2.93 6.97 -14.13
C THR A 62 -2.99 5.62 -13.42
N VAL A 63 -4.16 4.97 -13.40
CA VAL A 63 -4.30 3.63 -12.80
C VAL A 63 -3.37 2.63 -13.50
N GLY A 64 -3.28 2.68 -14.83
CA GLY A 64 -2.35 1.85 -15.59
C GLY A 64 -0.89 2.13 -15.26
N LEU A 65 -0.50 3.41 -15.12
CA LEU A 65 0.87 3.79 -14.74
C LEU A 65 1.27 3.25 -13.36
N TYR A 66 0.40 3.37 -12.38
CA TYR A 66 0.67 2.91 -11.01
C TYR A 66 0.62 1.38 -10.85
N SER A 67 0.05 0.64 -11.79
CA SER A 67 -0.08 -0.82 -11.69
C SER A 67 1.25 -1.56 -11.60
N HIS A 68 2.34 -0.95 -12.09
CA HIS A 68 3.67 -1.56 -12.13
C HIS A 68 4.54 -1.22 -10.89
N CYS A 69 4.11 -0.28 -10.07
CA CYS A 69 4.87 0.15 -8.90
C CYS A 69 4.02 0.24 -7.61
N THR A 70 2.93 -0.53 -7.54
CA THR A 70 2.08 -0.62 -6.35
C THR A 70 1.65 -2.05 -6.06
N ARG A 71 1.43 -2.37 -4.79
CA ARG A 71 0.92 -3.68 -4.32
C ARG A 71 -0.59 -3.80 -4.52
N TYR A 72 -1.28 -2.68 -4.55
CA TYR A 72 -2.71 -2.57 -4.81
C TYR A 72 -2.97 -1.30 -5.59
N ASN A 73 -3.88 -1.36 -6.55
CA ASN A 73 -4.15 -0.23 -7.42
C ASN A 73 -5.60 -0.26 -7.90
N THR A 74 -6.33 0.83 -7.72
CA THR A 74 -7.75 0.87 -8.10
C THR A 74 -8.27 2.28 -8.37
N LEU A 75 -9.35 2.34 -9.15
CA LEU A 75 -10.23 3.50 -9.28
C LEU A 75 -11.43 3.33 -8.36
N ILE A 76 -11.80 4.37 -7.64
CA ILE A 76 -13.06 4.43 -6.89
C ILE A 76 -14.15 4.94 -7.85
N SER A 77 -15.03 4.06 -8.30
CA SER A 77 -16.07 4.43 -9.27
C SER A 77 -17.42 4.77 -8.62
N HIS A 78 -17.60 4.49 -7.33
CA HIS A 78 -18.78 4.83 -6.54
C HIS A 78 -18.41 4.96 -5.07
N ILE A 79 -19.11 5.81 -4.34
CA ILE A 79 -18.82 6.08 -2.92
C ILE A 79 -18.92 4.82 -2.04
N ASP A 80 -19.86 3.93 -2.30
CA ASP A 80 -20.03 2.68 -1.56
C ASP A 80 -18.81 1.73 -1.63
N GLN A 81 -17.93 1.94 -2.60
CA GLN A 81 -16.70 1.16 -2.73
C GLN A 81 -15.54 1.72 -1.89
N PHE A 82 -15.68 2.98 -1.41
CA PHE A 82 -14.56 3.73 -0.85
C PHE A 82 -13.94 3.03 0.36
N GLU A 83 -14.75 2.71 1.37
CA GLU A 83 -14.26 2.08 2.60
C GLU A 83 -13.60 0.72 2.34
N HIS A 84 -14.26 -0.13 1.55
CA HIS A 84 -13.74 -1.46 1.23
C HIS A 84 -12.39 -1.37 0.47
N LYS A 85 -12.32 -0.51 -0.54
CA LYS A 85 -11.10 -0.34 -1.33
C LYS A 85 -9.99 0.36 -0.55
N LEU A 86 -10.32 1.30 0.33
CA LEU A 86 -9.37 1.93 1.22
C LEU A 86 -8.78 0.91 2.21
N ALA A 87 -9.63 0.10 2.84
CA ALA A 87 -9.16 -0.97 3.73
C ALA A 87 -8.25 -1.96 2.99
N ALA A 88 -8.65 -2.40 1.79
CA ALA A 88 -7.83 -3.29 0.96
C ALA A 88 -6.48 -2.66 0.57
N ALA A 89 -6.47 -1.36 0.26
CA ALA A 89 -5.25 -0.62 -0.04
C ALA A 89 -4.31 -0.56 1.16
N ILE A 90 -4.83 -0.23 2.35
CA ILE A 90 -4.04 -0.17 3.59
C ILE A 90 -3.48 -1.55 3.95
N MET A 91 -4.31 -2.59 3.90
CA MET A 91 -3.88 -3.97 4.16
C MET A 91 -2.79 -4.43 3.19
N SER A 92 -2.92 -4.07 1.90
CA SER A 92 -1.92 -4.42 0.89
C SER A 92 -0.63 -3.63 1.07
N ALA A 93 -0.72 -2.36 1.48
CA ALA A 93 0.46 -1.54 1.74
C ALA A 93 1.26 -2.01 2.95
N MET A 94 0.56 -2.46 4.01
CA MET A 94 1.16 -2.90 5.27
C MET A 94 1.43 -4.41 5.31
N GLY A 95 1.01 -5.14 4.27
CA GLY A 95 1.26 -6.59 4.16
C GLY A 95 2.74 -6.91 3.93
N SER A 96 3.11 -8.21 3.97
CA SER A 96 4.46 -8.65 3.60
C SER A 96 4.42 -9.26 2.19
N PRO A 97 5.28 -8.80 1.27
CA PRO A 97 6.15 -7.63 1.39
C PRO A 97 5.35 -6.32 1.38
N ALA A 98 5.71 -5.37 2.27
CA ALA A 98 5.09 -4.06 2.32
C ALA A 98 5.34 -3.26 1.02
N GLY A 99 4.63 -2.16 0.82
CA GLY A 99 4.87 -1.32 -0.35
C GLY A 99 3.75 -0.31 -0.61
N PRO A 100 3.83 0.44 -1.71
CA PRO A 100 2.80 1.41 -2.04
C PRO A 100 1.49 0.74 -2.47
N ALA A 101 0.37 1.34 -2.07
CA ALA A 101 -0.96 1.08 -2.62
C ALA A 101 -1.53 2.38 -3.18
N HIS A 102 -2.24 2.30 -4.29
CA HIS A 102 -2.78 3.46 -4.99
C HIS A 102 -4.30 3.40 -5.10
N ILE A 103 -4.96 4.51 -4.80
CA ILE A 103 -6.36 4.73 -5.08
C ILE A 103 -6.55 6.03 -5.89
N SER A 104 -7.25 5.95 -6.99
CA SER A 104 -7.65 7.11 -7.80
C SER A 104 -9.09 7.45 -7.51
N VAL A 105 -9.37 8.69 -7.10
CA VAL A 105 -10.69 9.12 -6.64
C VAL A 105 -11.21 10.23 -7.52
N PRO A 106 -12.28 9.97 -8.32
CA PRO A 106 -12.91 10.98 -9.16
C PRO A 106 -13.57 12.08 -8.35
N ARG A 107 -13.57 13.30 -8.91
CA ARG A 107 -14.12 14.50 -8.25
C ARG A 107 -15.60 14.38 -7.91
N ASP A 108 -16.38 13.77 -8.77
CA ASP A 108 -17.81 13.54 -8.56
C ASP A 108 -18.06 12.52 -7.45
N VAL A 109 -17.23 11.50 -7.33
CA VAL A 109 -17.27 10.53 -6.20
C VAL A 109 -16.89 11.21 -4.89
N MET A 110 -15.85 12.07 -4.89
CA MET A 110 -15.47 12.84 -3.69
C MET A 110 -16.57 13.78 -3.19
N ALA A 111 -17.43 14.26 -4.11
CA ALA A 111 -18.52 15.17 -3.79
C ALA A 111 -19.80 14.45 -3.36
N MET A 112 -19.86 13.12 -3.41
CA MET A 112 -21.02 12.36 -2.95
C MET A 112 -21.08 12.34 -1.42
N ASP A 113 -22.28 12.53 -0.89
CA ASP A 113 -22.53 12.33 0.54
C ASP A 113 -22.38 10.84 0.86
N ASN A 114 -21.46 10.51 1.74
CA ASN A 114 -21.36 9.18 2.29
C ASN A 114 -22.45 8.99 3.33
N LEU A 115 -23.52 8.29 2.98
CA LEU A 115 -24.45 7.75 3.97
C LEU A 115 -23.65 6.70 4.75
N ILE A 116 -23.21 7.09 5.93
CA ILE A 116 -22.32 6.38 6.85
C ILE A 116 -22.54 4.88 6.74
N SER A 117 -21.62 4.18 6.08
CA SER A 117 -21.58 2.73 6.14
C SER A 117 -21.29 2.34 7.58
N GLN A 118 -22.11 1.44 8.14
CA GLN A 118 -21.93 0.94 9.50
C GLN A 118 -20.80 -0.11 9.60
N THR A 119 -20.10 -0.36 8.51
CA THR A 119 -19.01 -1.33 8.47
C THR A 119 -17.71 -0.65 8.94
N HIS A 120 -17.50 -0.62 10.23
CA HIS A 120 -16.22 -0.18 10.78
C HIS A 120 -15.20 -1.32 10.65
N TYR A 121 -14.30 -1.21 9.67
CA TYR A 121 -13.13 -2.08 9.62
C TYR A 121 -12.19 -1.72 10.77
N GLN A 122 -12.01 -2.63 11.70
CA GLN A 122 -10.95 -2.51 12.71
C GLN A 122 -9.63 -2.94 12.05
N LEU A 123 -8.96 -1.98 11.42
CA LEU A 123 -7.74 -2.24 10.65
C LEU A 123 -6.65 -2.87 11.52
N ASP A 124 -6.55 -2.50 12.78
CA ASP A 124 -5.58 -3.08 13.72
C ASP A 124 -5.75 -4.60 13.82
N ASN A 125 -6.99 -5.10 13.93
CA ASN A 125 -7.27 -6.55 13.97
C ASN A 125 -6.98 -7.24 12.62
N LEU A 126 -7.10 -6.51 11.50
CA LEU A 126 -6.82 -7.06 10.17
C LEU A 126 -5.33 -7.08 9.85
N LEU A 127 -4.55 -6.19 10.47
CA LEU A 127 -3.10 -6.11 10.33
C LEU A 127 -2.36 -7.02 11.33
N ASP A 128 -3.00 -7.35 12.45
CA ASP A 128 -2.47 -8.31 13.42
C ASP A 128 -2.58 -9.73 12.86
N ARG A 129 -1.48 -10.20 12.30
CA ARG A 129 -1.38 -11.56 11.76
C ARG A 129 -0.53 -12.38 12.71
N PRO A 130 -1.13 -13.32 13.46
CA PRO A 130 -0.35 -14.24 14.27
C PRO A 130 0.62 -15.02 13.36
N ALA A 131 1.91 -14.97 13.68
CA ALA A 131 2.89 -15.79 12.99
C ALA A 131 2.59 -17.27 13.31
N LEU A 132 2.40 -18.08 12.27
CA LEU A 132 2.41 -19.53 12.43
C LEU A 132 3.85 -19.94 12.66
N ILE A 133 4.18 -20.31 13.89
CA ILE A 133 5.50 -20.78 14.29
C ILE A 133 5.50 -22.31 14.20
N ASP A 134 6.44 -22.84 13.46
CA ASP A 134 6.73 -24.29 13.46
C ASP A 134 7.69 -24.58 14.62
N ASP A 135 7.17 -25.09 15.71
CA ASP A 135 7.94 -25.40 16.92
C ASP A 135 9.11 -26.36 16.63
N HIS A 136 8.91 -27.33 15.73
CA HIS A 136 9.96 -28.26 15.35
C HIS A 136 11.13 -27.55 14.61
N ALA A 137 10.79 -26.61 13.72
CA ALA A 137 11.80 -25.81 13.02
C ALA A 137 12.55 -24.88 13.99
N VAL A 138 11.87 -24.34 15.01
CA VAL A 138 12.49 -23.52 16.06
C VAL A 138 13.45 -24.37 16.89
N ASP A 139 13.05 -25.57 17.33
CA ASP A 139 13.90 -26.47 18.10
C ASP A 139 15.14 -26.90 17.30
N GLN A 140 14.96 -27.21 16.02
CA GLN A 140 16.07 -27.53 15.14
C GLN A 140 17.05 -26.36 14.99
N LEU A 141 16.54 -25.15 14.76
CA LEU A 141 17.35 -23.93 14.67
C LEU A 141 18.14 -23.68 15.97
N PHE A 142 17.47 -23.84 17.12
CA PHE A 142 18.13 -23.70 18.42
C PHE A 142 19.27 -24.71 18.61
N TYR A 143 19.06 -25.96 18.22
CA TYR A 143 20.09 -27.01 18.28
C TYR A 143 21.29 -26.65 17.38
N GLU A 144 21.04 -26.27 16.13
CA GLU A 144 22.07 -25.91 15.16
C GLU A 144 22.91 -24.69 15.64
N LEU A 145 22.24 -23.65 16.14
CA LEU A 145 22.91 -22.47 16.70
C LEU A 145 23.75 -22.80 17.94
N SER A 146 23.24 -23.67 18.83
CA SER A 146 23.96 -24.09 20.03
C SER A 146 25.19 -24.94 19.73
N ALA A 147 25.17 -25.69 18.64
CA ALA A 147 26.29 -26.51 18.18
C ALA A 147 27.30 -25.72 17.32
N ALA A 148 26.93 -24.58 16.76
CA ALA A 148 27.77 -23.80 15.88
C ALA A 148 28.90 -23.09 16.65
N LYS A 149 30.13 -23.18 16.13
CA LYS A 149 31.29 -22.48 16.71
C LYS A 149 31.37 -21.01 16.29
N ASN A 150 30.94 -20.70 15.06
CA ASN A 150 30.98 -19.37 14.47
C ASN A 150 29.73 -19.16 13.60
N PRO A 151 28.56 -18.93 14.21
CA PRO A 151 27.33 -18.70 13.45
C PRO A 151 27.41 -17.35 12.71
N VAL A 152 26.87 -17.31 11.49
CA VAL A 152 26.72 -16.10 10.69
C VAL A 152 25.24 -15.86 10.44
N PHE A 153 24.77 -14.67 10.78
CA PHE A 153 23.40 -14.24 10.54
C PHE A 153 23.34 -13.32 9.33
N LEU A 154 22.54 -13.68 8.34
CA LEU A 154 22.20 -12.79 7.22
C LEU A 154 20.82 -12.19 7.51
N ILE A 155 20.79 -10.88 7.82
CA ILE A 155 19.59 -10.17 8.22
C ILE A 155 19.13 -9.29 7.06
N GLY A 156 17.91 -9.51 6.59
CA GLY A 156 17.27 -8.67 5.57
C GLY A 156 16.44 -7.54 6.16
N ASP A 157 15.96 -6.65 5.30
CA ASP A 157 15.21 -5.43 5.68
C ASP A 157 13.94 -5.72 6.50
N GLU A 158 13.27 -6.84 6.27
CA GLU A 158 12.03 -7.20 7.01
C GLU A 158 12.29 -7.54 8.48
N ALA A 159 13.53 -7.83 8.85
CA ALA A 159 13.91 -8.12 10.23
C ALA A 159 14.34 -6.86 11.01
N CYS A 160 14.28 -5.66 10.42
CA CYS A 160 14.75 -4.43 11.05
C CYS A 160 14.10 -4.15 12.41
N ASP A 161 12.82 -4.43 12.56
CA ASP A 161 12.07 -4.20 13.80
C ASP A 161 12.43 -5.23 14.90
N ALA A 162 12.98 -6.38 14.52
CA ALA A 162 13.36 -7.46 15.43
C ALA A 162 14.86 -7.47 15.77
N ILE A 163 15.68 -6.64 15.13
CA ILE A 163 17.15 -6.63 15.32
C ILE A 163 17.54 -6.44 16.80
N GLY A 164 16.84 -5.55 17.52
CA GLY A 164 17.10 -5.33 18.94
C GLY A 164 16.82 -6.53 19.84
N SER A 165 16.08 -7.54 19.34
CA SER A 165 15.80 -8.79 20.04
C SER A 165 16.76 -9.93 19.64
N ILE A 166 17.52 -9.74 18.55
CA ILE A 166 18.47 -10.72 18.00
C ILE A 166 19.89 -10.47 18.54
N LEU A 167 20.21 -9.22 18.87
CA LEU A 167 21.49 -8.78 19.43
C LEU A 167 21.44 -8.75 20.94
#